data_32f39b8be8aa874cc7c5f68ffd5074ad
#
_entry.id   32f39b8be8aa874cc7c5f68ffd5074ad
#
_cell.length_a   1.000
_cell.length_b   1.000
_cell.length_c   1.000
_cell.angle_alpha   90.00
_cell.angle_beta   90.00
_cell.angle_gamma   90.00
#
_symmetry.space_group_name_H-M   'P 1'
#
loop_
_entity.id
_entity.type
_entity.pdbx_description
1 polymer ?
#
loop_
_entity_poly.entity_id
_entity_poly.type
_entity_poly.pdbx_seq_one_letter_code
_entity_poly.pdbx_strand_id
1 'polypeptide(L)'
;DDFFEPDMLEKAWSKAHETRAQVVVFRSDQYREDLQEFVQVRWTLHEKELPPYRPMYFRNFTGNIFKVFVGWAWDKLFSREYVEENHFRFQQLRTSNDMLFVFSAIAFATNIEIVDEVLAHQRRNNPKSLSNTREKSWQCFHEALVALKAALEAHGNFWEYEQDYINYALHFSLWHLETITGPKKEVLFNKLKEEWFEEFGIKSLSEECFYNKTEYGKYKVIMDKTFEEYEKATA
;
A
#
# COMPACT_ATOMS: atom_id res chain seq x y z
N ASP A 1 18.54 -5.77 -1.08
CA ASP A 1 18.90 -6.55 -2.29
C ASP A 1 18.26 -6.01 -3.58
N ASP A 2 17.31 -5.08 -3.48
CA ASP A 2 16.82 -4.31 -4.63
C ASP A 2 17.91 -3.35 -5.13
N PHE A 3 17.82 -2.86 -6.35
CA PHE A 3 18.82 -1.99 -6.94
C PHE A 3 18.18 -0.88 -7.78
N PHE A 4 18.97 0.14 -8.14
CA PHE A 4 18.52 1.33 -8.81
C PHE A 4 19.33 1.59 -10.08
N GLU A 5 18.72 2.34 -11.00
CA GLU A 5 19.48 2.92 -12.10
C GLU A 5 20.54 3.90 -11.59
N PRO A 6 21.71 3.99 -12.20
CA PRO A 6 22.81 4.82 -11.71
C PRO A 6 22.47 6.32 -11.59
N ASP A 7 21.55 6.81 -12.42
CA ASP A 7 21.10 8.19 -12.48
C ASP A 7 19.79 8.47 -11.74
N MET A 8 19.29 7.49 -10.98
CA MET A 8 18.02 7.61 -10.26
C MET A 8 17.97 8.84 -9.35
N LEU A 9 19.01 9.04 -8.54
CA LEU A 9 19.05 10.18 -7.61
C LEU A 9 19.10 11.53 -8.35
N GLU A 10 19.86 11.63 -9.44
CA GLU A 10 19.93 12.84 -10.25
C GLU A 10 18.57 13.20 -10.85
N LYS A 11 17.90 12.24 -11.46
CA LYS A 11 16.59 12.45 -12.09
C LYS A 11 15.49 12.79 -11.07
N ALA A 12 15.42 12.05 -9.97
CA ALA A 12 14.43 12.28 -8.93
C ALA A 12 14.67 13.62 -8.22
N TRP A 13 15.93 13.95 -7.92
CA TRP A 13 16.29 15.23 -7.31
C TRP A 13 16.06 16.42 -8.25
N SER A 14 16.41 16.32 -9.52
CA SER A 14 16.16 17.38 -10.50
C SER A 14 14.66 17.67 -10.60
N LYS A 15 13.82 16.64 -10.69
CA LYS A 15 12.37 16.78 -10.67
C LYS A 15 11.89 17.49 -9.40
N ALA A 16 12.35 17.04 -8.22
CA ALA A 16 12.00 17.64 -6.94
C ALA A 16 12.41 19.11 -6.86
N HIS A 17 13.62 19.43 -7.32
CA HIS A 17 14.17 20.79 -7.29
C HIS A 17 13.41 21.74 -8.21
N GLU A 18 13.14 21.34 -9.44
CA GLU A 18 12.42 22.14 -10.44
C GLU A 18 10.98 22.43 -10.02
N THR A 19 10.32 21.46 -9.43
CA THR A 19 8.89 21.55 -9.10
C THR A 19 8.60 21.88 -7.64
N ARG A 20 9.62 21.82 -6.78
CA ARG A 20 9.49 21.92 -5.31
C ARG A 20 8.59 20.82 -4.75
N ALA A 21 8.66 19.62 -5.33
CA ALA A 21 7.85 18.49 -4.89
C ALA A 21 8.26 18.02 -3.49
N GLN A 22 7.28 17.70 -2.69
CA GLN A 22 7.46 17.07 -1.38
C GLN A 22 7.72 15.56 -1.53
N VAL A 23 7.11 14.94 -2.54
CA VAL A 23 7.29 13.53 -2.90
C VAL A 23 7.48 13.42 -4.41
N VAL A 24 8.51 12.73 -4.83
CA VAL A 24 8.71 12.32 -6.23
C VAL A 24 8.61 10.81 -6.31
N VAL A 25 7.70 10.32 -7.13
CA VAL A 25 7.51 8.88 -7.38
C VAL A 25 8.14 8.55 -8.74
N PHE A 26 8.82 7.43 -8.84
CA PHE A 26 9.32 6.91 -10.10
C PHE A 26 8.86 5.46 -10.30
N ARG A 27 8.91 5.00 -11.56
CA ARG A 27 8.50 3.63 -11.85
C ARG A 27 9.48 2.62 -11.31
N SER A 28 8.96 1.47 -10.99
CA SER A 28 9.74 0.29 -10.65
C SER A 28 9.29 -0.91 -11.47
N ASP A 29 10.18 -1.84 -11.70
CA ASP A 29 9.90 -3.14 -12.28
C ASP A 29 10.43 -4.28 -11.39
N GLN A 30 10.39 -5.50 -11.88
CA GLN A 30 10.89 -6.66 -11.18
C GLN A 30 12.04 -7.28 -11.96
N TYR A 31 13.11 -7.62 -11.26
CA TYR A 31 14.19 -8.41 -11.79
C TYR A 31 14.10 -9.84 -11.27
N ARG A 32 13.92 -10.79 -12.20
CA ARG A 32 13.89 -12.22 -11.89
C ARG A 32 15.29 -12.79 -11.90
N GLU A 33 15.81 -13.04 -10.71
CA GLU A 33 17.17 -13.57 -10.51
C GLU A 33 17.37 -14.93 -11.18
N ASP A 34 16.35 -15.77 -11.16
CA ASP A 34 16.36 -17.13 -11.75
C ASP A 34 16.43 -17.14 -13.27
N LEU A 35 15.89 -16.12 -13.93
CA LEU A 35 15.86 -15.97 -15.38
C LEU A 35 16.78 -14.88 -15.90
N GLN A 36 17.33 -14.04 -15.03
CA GLN A 36 18.11 -12.85 -15.36
C GLN A 36 17.35 -11.89 -16.32
N GLU A 37 16.06 -11.71 -16.05
CA GLU A 37 15.16 -10.92 -16.88
C GLU A 37 14.46 -9.82 -16.08
N PHE A 38 14.25 -8.66 -16.73
CA PHE A 38 13.37 -7.62 -16.24
C PHE A 38 11.93 -7.88 -16.64
N VAL A 39 11.02 -7.78 -15.69
CA VAL A 39 9.58 -7.94 -15.91
C VAL A 39 8.88 -6.62 -15.56
N GLN A 40 8.31 -5.98 -16.58
CA GLN A 40 7.52 -4.77 -16.37
C GLN A 40 6.31 -5.07 -15.49
N VAL A 41 6.08 -4.20 -14.51
CA VAL A 41 4.91 -4.25 -13.66
C VAL A 41 4.18 -2.89 -13.71
N ARG A 42 2.85 -2.93 -13.73
CA ARG A 42 2.02 -1.72 -13.84
C ARG A 42 1.29 -1.37 -12.55
N TRP A 43 1.30 -2.29 -11.60
CA TRP A 43 0.59 -2.12 -10.34
C TRP A 43 1.34 -1.23 -9.32
N THR A 44 2.59 -0.90 -9.59
CA THR A 44 3.38 0.02 -8.73
C THR A 44 2.98 1.48 -8.91
N LEU A 45 2.43 1.82 -10.07
CA LEU A 45 1.92 3.15 -10.41
C LEU A 45 0.70 3.01 -11.34
N HIS A 46 -0.48 3.36 -10.87
CA HIS A 46 -1.73 3.29 -11.63
C HIS A 46 -1.95 4.57 -12.44
N GLU A 47 -1.30 4.65 -13.62
CA GLU A 47 -1.32 5.84 -14.50
C GLU A 47 -2.70 6.42 -14.79
N LYS A 48 -3.70 5.55 -14.98
CA LYS A 48 -5.06 5.96 -15.33
C LYS A 48 -5.78 6.72 -14.22
N GLU A 49 -5.27 6.62 -13.01
CA GLU A 49 -5.82 7.27 -11.81
C GLU A 49 -5.08 8.58 -11.47
N LEU A 50 -4.03 8.90 -12.25
CA LEU A 50 -3.27 10.14 -12.09
C LEU A 50 -4.03 11.33 -12.66
N PRO A 51 -4.05 12.48 -11.96
CA PRO A 51 -4.61 13.71 -12.51
C PRO A 51 -3.77 14.21 -13.70
N PRO A 52 -4.40 14.82 -14.72
CA PRO A 52 -3.70 15.34 -15.90
C PRO A 52 -2.94 16.66 -15.62
N TYR A 53 -3.09 17.23 -14.46
CA TYR A 53 -2.53 18.53 -14.09
C TYR A 53 -1.62 18.43 -12.86
N ARG A 54 -0.83 19.48 -12.66
CA ARG A 54 0.12 19.60 -11.55
C ARG A 54 -0.15 20.87 -10.71
N PRO A 55 0.22 20.90 -9.44
CA PRO A 55 0.76 19.79 -8.66
C PRO A 55 -0.28 18.71 -8.36
N MET A 56 0.19 17.46 -8.13
CA MET A 56 -0.70 16.38 -7.66
C MET A 56 -0.78 16.39 -6.13
N TYR A 57 -1.98 16.17 -5.61
CA TYR A 57 -2.26 15.96 -4.18
C TYR A 57 -3.54 15.12 -4.03
N PHE A 58 -3.80 14.59 -2.84
CA PHE A 58 -4.80 13.54 -2.64
C PHE A 58 -6.19 13.84 -3.22
N ARG A 59 -6.68 15.10 -3.17
CA ARG A 59 -8.03 15.46 -3.66
C ARG A 59 -8.19 15.44 -5.17
N ASN A 60 -7.12 15.35 -5.92
CA ASN A 60 -7.20 15.39 -7.38
C ASN A 60 -6.90 14.04 -8.06
N PHE A 61 -6.69 12.98 -7.29
CA PHE A 61 -6.67 11.61 -7.81
C PHE A 61 -8.10 11.12 -8.08
N THR A 62 -8.25 10.31 -9.11
CA THR A 62 -9.56 9.73 -9.49
C THR A 62 -9.82 8.36 -8.89
N GLY A 63 -8.80 7.75 -8.33
CA GLY A 63 -8.84 6.44 -7.68
C GLY A 63 -8.43 6.51 -6.21
N ASN A 64 -8.34 5.34 -5.61
CA ASN A 64 -7.91 5.19 -4.22
C ASN A 64 -6.45 5.62 -4.06
N ILE A 65 -6.21 6.67 -3.29
CA ILE A 65 -4.87 7.26 -3.09
C ILE A 65 -3.85 6.25 -2.54
N PHE A 66 -4.29 5.26 -1.74
CA PHE A 66 -3.44 4.20 -1.20
C PHE A 66 -3.19 3.04 -2.18
N LYS A 67 -3.78 3.09 -3.39
CA LYS A 67 -3.58 2.12 -4.48
C LYS A 67 -2.93 2.73 -5.71
N VAL A 68 -3.02 4.04 -5.91
CA VAL A 68 -2.39 4.72 -7.06
C VAL A 68 -0.88 4.52 -7.05
N PHE A 69 -0.28 4.57 -5.88
CA PHE A 69 1.13 4.26 -5.64
C PHE A 69 1.26 3.06 -4.71
N VAL A 70 2.21 2.19 -5.01
CA VAL A 70 2.54 1.12 -4.06
C VAL A 70 3.11 1.71 -2.77
N GLY A 71 2.84 1.07 -1.62
CA GLY A 71 3.28 1.54 -0.31
C GLY A 71 4.77 1.38 0.00
N TRP A 72 5.63 1.27 -1.02
CA TRP A 72 7.08 1.14 -0.86
C TRP A 72 7.75 2.50 -0.73
N ALA A 73 8.77 2.60 0.10
CA ALA A 73 9.54 3.82 0.25
C ALA A 73 10.65 3.97 -0.80
N TRP A 74 11.17 2.88 -1.33
CA TRP A 74 12.36 2.84 -2.18
C TRP A 74 12.13 3.23 -3.64
N ASP A 75 10.88 3.31 -4.11
CA ASP A 75 10.51 3.86 -5.42
C ASP A 75 10.09 5.34 -5.35
N LYS A 76 10.52 6.04 -4.29
CA LYS A 76 10.17 7.44 -4.04
C LYS A 76 11.36 8.23 -3.47
N LEU A 77 11.36 9.52 -3.77
CA LEU A 77 12.21 10.50 -3.11
C LEU A 77 11.33 11.45 -2.30
N PHE A 78 11.68 11.67 -1.04
CA PHE A 78 10.93 12.53 -0.12
C PHE A 78 11.75 13.78 0.24
N SER A 79 11.12 14.95 0.29
CA SER A 79 11.73 16.14 0.86
C SER A 79 12.05 15.91 2.34
N ARG A 80 13.31 16.11 2.73
CA ARG A 80 13.72 15.96 4.13
C ARG A 80 12.97 16.95 5.04
N GLU A 81 12.84 18.19 4.63
CA GLU A 81 12.12 19.22 5.36
C GLU A 81 10.67 18.78 5.63
N TYR A 82 9.97 18.33 4.59
CA TYR A 82 8.60 17.82 4.69
C TYR A 82 8.48 16.61 5.65
N VAL A 83 9.42 15.68 5.57
CA VAL A 83 9.46 14.50 6.47
C VAL A 83 9.66 14.91 7.92
N GLU A 84 10.56 15.85 8.20
CA GLU A 84 10.86 16.28 9.57
C GLU A 84 9.75 17.16 10.15
N GLU A 85 9.17 18.07 9.38
CA GLU A 85 8.07 18.93 9.82
C GLU A 85 6.83 18.13 10.22
N ASN A 86 6.54 17.05 9.49
CA ASN A 86 5.39 16.17 9.76
C ASN A 86 5.72 14.99 10.68
N HIS A 87 6.96 14.88 11.15
CA HIS A 87 7.42 13.82 12.04
C HIS A 87 7.17 12.41 11.49
N PHE A 88 7.21 12.22 10.17
CA PHE A 88 7.04 10.90 9.58
C PHE A 88 8.16 9.96 9.97
N ARG A 89 7.80 8.76 10.45
CA ARG A 89 8.76 7.74 10.89
C ARG A 89 8.28 6.35 10.46
N PHE A 90 9.23 5.49 10.17
CA PHE A 90 8.96 4.07 9.93
C PHE A 90 8.55 3.39 11.23
N GLN A 91 7.61 2.45 11.14
CA GLN A 91 7.23 1.63 12.29
C GLN A 91 8.27 0.54 12.55
N GLN A 92 8.39 0.12 13.80
CA GLN A 92 9.25 -1.01 14.19
C GLN A 92 8.52 -2.34 14.00
N LEU A 93 8.14 -2.62 12.77
CA LEU A 93 7.46 -3.85 12.36
C LEU A 93 8.39 -4.68 11.49
N ARG A 94 8.21 -6.02 11.51
CA ARG A 94 8.98 -6.92 10.66
C ARG A 94 8.64 -6.76 9.16
N THR A 95 7.36 -6.56 8.85
CA THR A 95 6.82 -6.31 7.50
C THR A 95 5.81 -5.16 7.57
N SER A 96 5.48 -4.56 6.43
CA SER A 96 4.59 -3.38 6.35
C SER A 96 5.05 -2.17 7.18
N ASN A 97 6.33 -2.13 7.55
CA ASN A 97 6.94 -1.10 8.37
C ASN A 97 7.03 0.27 7.67
N ASP A 98 6.95 0.28 6.36
CA ASP A 98 6.97 1.45 5.49
C ASP A 98 5.57 2.06 5.24
N MET A 99 4.50 1.29 5.44
CA MET A 99 3.14 1.69 5.12
C MET A 99 2.74 3.02 5.77
N LEU A 100 2.91 3.15 7.09
CA LEU A 100 2.57 4.37 7.82
C LEU A 100 3.33 5.58 7.26
N PHE A 101 4.64 5.46 7.08
CA PHE A 101 5.50 6.52 6.57
C PHE A 101 5.06 6.95 5.16
N VAL A 102 4.97 6.00 4.23
CA VAL A 102 4.71 6.27 2.82
C VAL A 102 3.32 6.83 2.61
N PHE A 103 2.31 6.21 3.17
CA PHE A 103 0.93 6.64 2.95
C PHE A 103 0.57 7.95 3.67
N SER A 104 1.14 8.20 4.85
CA SER A 104 1.00 9.52 5.46
C SER A 104 1.69 10.61 4.62
N ALA A 105 2.91 10.33 4.12
CA ALA A 105 3.63 11.27 3.29
C ALA A 105 2.91 11.55 1.95
N ILE A 106 2.25 10.56 1.36
CA ILE A 106 1.43 10.76 0.14
C ILE A 106 0.14 11.51 0.47
N ALA A 107 -0.57 11.10 1.52
CA ALA A 107 -1.87 11.68 1.87
C ALA A 107 -1.78 13.17 2.24
N PHE A 108 -0.72 13.57 2.94
CA PHE A 108 -0.57 14.94 3.43
C PHE A 108 0.21 15.85 2.47
N ALA A 109 0.82 15.29 1.41
CA ALA A 109 1.54 16.10 0.44
C ALA A 109 0.60 17.00 -0.36
N THR A 110 1.04 18.24 -0.56
CA THR A 110 0.38 19.22 -1.42
C THR A 110 1.01 19.30 -2.82
N ASN A 111 2.15 18.63 -2.99
CA ASN A 111 2.87 18.56 -4.26
C ASN A 111 3.60 17.23 -4.42
N ILE A 112 2.98 16.34 -5.23
CA ILE A 112 3.55 15.06 -5.64
C ILE A 112 3.88 15.14 -7.12
N GLU A 113 5.06 14.67 -7.50
CA GLU A 113 5.53 14.62 -8.89
C GLU A 113 5.95 13.20 -9.29
N ILE A 114 6.06 12.97 -10.60
CA ILE A 114 6.45 11.68 -11.16
C ILE A 114 7.62 11.86 -12.12
N VAL A 115 8.59 10.97 -11.99
CA VAL A 115 9.56 10.67 -13.05
C VAL A 115 9.06 9.43 -13.78
N ASP A 116 8.62 9.60 -15.02
CA ASP A 116 8.00 8.54 -15.84
C ASP A 116 9.06 7.63 -16.47
N GLU A 117 9.98 7.15 -15.64
CA GLU A 117 11.04 6.21 -16.00
C GLU A 117 11.15 5.12 -14.94
N VAL A 118 11.54 3.92 -15.37
CA VAL A 118 11.88 2.81 -14.45
C VAL A 118 13.26 3.10 -13.87
N LEU A 119 13.31 3.42 -12.58
CA LEU A 119 14.55 3.79 -11.89
C LEU A 119 14.90 2.85 -10.72
N ALA A 120 14.00 1.92 -10.40
CA ALA A 120 14.18 0.95 -9.32
C ALA A 120 13.77 -0.46 -9.75
N HIS A 121 14.44 -1.47 -9.24
CA HIS A 121 14.28 -2.86 -9.61
C HIS A 121 14.15 -3.76 -8.38
N GLN A 122 12.96 -4.35 -8.21
CA GLN A 122 12.71 -5.31 -7.15
C GLN A 122 13.25 -6.68 -7.52
N ARG A 123 14.20 -7.22 -6.74
CA ARG A 123 14.64 -8.60 -6.91
C ARG A 123 13.55 -9.58 -6.48
N ARG A 124 13.20 -10.49 -7.40
CA ARG A 124 12.24 -11.56 -7.14
C ARG A 124 12.97 -12.90 -7.04
N ASN A 125 12.28 -13.85 -6.41
CA ASN A 125 12.78 -15.20 -6.19
C ASN A 125 14.03 -15.28 -5.27
N ASN A 126 14.24 -14.25 -4.42
CA ASN A 126 15.23 -14.31 -3.37
C ASN A 126 14.67 -15.09 -2.16
N PRO A 127 15.20 -16.28 -1.81
CA PRO A 127 14.70 -17.08 -0.68
C PRO A 127 14.81 -16.39 0.68
N LYS A 128 15.69 -15.37 0.80
CA LYS A 128 15.91 -14.61 2.03
C LYS A 128 14.97 -13.42 2.19
N SER A 129 14.11 -13.15 1.19
CA SER A 129 13.17 -12.03 1.25
C SER A 129 12.19 -12.21 2.41
N LEU A 130 11.93 -11.11 3.13
CA LEU A 130 10.94 -11.05 4.20
C LEU A 130 9.53 -11.39 3.69
N SER A 131 9.24 -11.06 2.44
CA SER A 131 7.96 -11.36 1.78
C SER A 131 7.64 -12.86 1.73
N ASN A 132 8.67 -13.73 1.76
CA ASN A 132 8.50 -15.18 1.73
C ASN A 132 8.24 -15.81 3.11
N THR A 133 8.23 -15.01 4.19
CA THR A 133 8.04 -15.49 5.57
C THR A 133 7.00 -14.66 6.31
N ARG A 134 5.96 -14.20 5.59
CA ARG A 134 4.91 -13.32 6.15
C ARG A 134 4.07 -13.96 7.24
N GLU A 135 3.94 -15.27 7.26
CA GLU A 135 3.29 -16.02 8.33
C GLU A 135 3.93 -15.79 9.70
N LYS A 136 5.21 -15.38 9.74
CA LYS A 136 5.92 -15.00 10.99
C LYS A 136 5.60 -13.59 11.47
N SER A 137 4.96 -12.79 10.63
CA SER A 137 4.60 -11.40 10.87
C SER A 137 3.19 -11.08 10.36
N TRP A 138 2.32 -12.05 10.43
CA TRP A 138 0.96 -12.01 9.90
C TRP A 138 0.10 -10.87 10.48
N GLN A 139 0.46 -10.38 11.67
CA GLN A 139 -0.23 -9.27 12.35
C GLN A 139 0.30 -7.88 11.94
N CYS A 140 1.50 -7.78 11.39
CA CYS A 140 2.14 -6.49 11.13
C CYS A 140 1.32 -5.58 10.21
N PHE A 141 0.60 -6.12 9.24
CA PHE A 141 -0.24 -5.31 8.37
C PHE A 141 -1.44 -4.69 9.11
N HIS A 142 -2.01 -5.39 10.09
CA HIS A 142 -3.06 -4.86 10.94
C HIS A 142 -2.54 -3.68 11.76
N GLU A 143 -1.42 -3.87 12.46
CA GLU A 143 -0.77 -2.80 13.24
C GLU A 143 -0.43 -1.58 12.37
N ALA A 144 -0.01 -1.81 11.12
CA ALA A 144 0.28 -0.74 10.16
C ALA A 144 -1.00 0.00 9.73
N LEU A 145 -2.09 -0.71 9.44
CA LEU A 145 -3.37 -0.09 9.09
C LEU A 145 -3.99 0.70 10.24
N VAL A 146 -3.95 0.16 11.46
CA VAL A 146 -4.43 0.88 12.67
C VAL A 146 -3.64 2.17 12.89
N ALA A 147 -2.32 2.11 12.77
CA ALA A 147 -1.48 3.29 12.90
C ALA A 147 -1.72 4.31 11.78
N LEU A 148 -1.95 3.87 10.56
CA LEU A 148 -2.30 4.76 9.44
C LEU A 148 -3.64 5.46 9.71
N LYS A 149 -4.67 4.74 10.16
CA LYS A 149 -5.96 5.33 10.52
C LYS A 149 -5.79 6.42 11.59
N ALA A 150 -5.07 6.10 12.66
CA ALA A 150 -4.81 7.08 13.73
C ALA A 150 -4.06 8.32 13.24
N ALA A 151 -3.10 8.17 12.31
CA ALA A 151 -2.39 9.29 11.71
C ALA A 151 -3.31 10.17 10.86
N LEU A 152 -4.20 9.55 10.04
CA LEU A 152 -5.18 10.28 9.23
C LEU A 152 -6.22 11.02 10.11
N GLU A 153 -6.67 10.40 11.20
CA GLU A 153 -7.56 11.02 12.19
C GLU A 153 -6.88 12.21 12.89
N ALA A 154 -5.64 12.03 13.32
CA ALA A 154 -4.86 13.08 13.98
C ALA A 154 -4.56 14.28 13.06
N HIS A 155 -4.47 14.07 11.74
CA HIS A 155 -4.34 15.14 10.75
C HIS A 155 -5.59 16.02 10.65
N GLY A 156 -6.74 15.56 11.15
CA GLY A 156 -7.95 16.35 11.35
C GLY A 156 -8.99 16.27 10.24
N ASN A 157 -8.70 15.58 9.13
CA ASN A 157 -9.59 15.48 7.98
C ASN A 157 -9.84 14.02 7.57
N PHE A 158 -9.94 13.10 8.52
CA PHE A 158 -10.09 11.66 8.23
C PHE A 158 -11.26 11.37 7.29
N TRP A 159 -12.37 12.08 7.39
CA TRP A 159 -13.53 11.92 6.51
C TRP A 159 -13.20 12.09 5.01
N GLU A 160 -12.12 12.79 4.66
CA GLU A 160 -11.67 12.95 3.27
C GLU A 160 -10.93 11.71 2.76
N TYR A 161 -10.37 10.91 3.66
CA TYR A 161 -9.59 9.69 3.35
C TYR A 161 -10.34 8.40 3.70
N GLU A 162 -11.44 8.50 4.44
CA GLU A 162 -12.13 7.35 5.04
C GLU A 162 -12.52 6.30 4.02
N GLN A 163 -13.11 6.72 2.90
CA GLN A 163 -13.51 5.80 1.85
C GLN A 163 -12.29 5.09 1.23
N ASP A 164 -11.22 5.82 0.96
CA ASP A 164 -9.98 5.27 0.41
C ASP A 164 -9.31 4.32 1.41
N TYR A 165 -9.25 4.71 2.68
CA TYR A 165 -8.71 3.89 3.75
C TYR A 165 -9.47 2.57 3.90
N ILE A 166 -10.80 2.60 3.99
CA ILE A 166 -11.65 1.42 4.13
C ILE A 166 -11.44 0.45 2.96
N ASN A 167 -11.44 0.98 1.73
CA ASN A 167 -11.24 0.17 0.52
C ASN A 167 -9.82 -0.41 0.44
N TYR A 168 -8.81 0.35 0.87
CA TYR A 168 -7.45 -0.17 0.96
C TYR A 168 -7.31 -1.22 2.08
N ALA A 169 -7.87 -0.98 3.25
CA ALA A 169 -7.84 -1.92 4.38
C ALA A 169 -8.51 -3.25 4.01
N LEU A 170 -9.65 -3.21 3.31
CA LEU A 170 -10.28 -4.41 2.80
C LEU A 170 -9.38 -5.14 1.79
N HIS A 171 -8.92 -4.44 0.76
CA HIS A 171 -8.02 -4.99 -0.25
C HIS A 171 -6.81 -5.68 0.35
N PHE A 172 -6.12 -5.00 1.25
CA PHE A 172 -4.88 -5.49 1.85
C PHE A 172 -5.12 -6.66 2.82
N SER A 173 -6.24 -6.65 3.52
CA SER A 173 -6.69 -7.77 4.37
C SER A 173 -6.97 -9.03 3.54
N LEU A 174 -7.71 -8.88 2.44
CA LEU A 174 -8.00 -9.98 1.53
C LEU A 174 -6.73 -10.54 0.90
N TRP A 175 -5.82 -9.67 0.42
CA TRP A 175 -4.55 -10.09 -0.13
C TRP A 175 -3.70 -10.88 0.87
N HIS A 176 -3.66 -10.46 2.15
CA HIS A 176 -2.97 -11.21 3.20
C HIS A 176 -3.62 -12.57 3.44
N LEU A 177 -4.95 -12.63 3.55
CA LEU A 177 -5.68 -13.88 3.76
C LEU A 177 -5.49 -14.88 2.60
N GLU A 178 -5.48 -14.40 1.36
CA GLU A 178 -5.30 -15.22 0.15
C GLU A 178 -3.86 -15.72 -0.03
N THR A 179 -2.88 -14.99 0.49
CA THR A 179 -1.46 -15.28 0.26
C THR A 179 -0.72 -15.89 1.45
N ILE A 180 -1.31 -15.86 2.64
CA ILE A 180 -0.77 -16.55 3.81
C ILE A 180 -1.15 -18.03 3.79
N THR A 181 -0.27 -18.88 4.27
CA THR A 181 -0.46 -20.32 4.28
C THR A 181 -0.29 -20.91 5.69
N GLY A 182 -0.70 -22.18 5.86
CA GLY A 182 -0.54 -22.89 7.12
C GLY A 182 -1.52 -22.43 8.21
N PRO A 183 -1.30 -22.81 9.47
CA PRO A 183 -2.27 -22.63 10.55
C PRO A 183 -2.57 -21.15 10.89
N LYS A 184 -1.71 -20.23 10.46
CA LYS A 184 -1.93 -18.79 10.65
C LYS A 184 -3.05 -18.24 9.77
N LYS A 185 -3.41 -18.91 8.67
CA LYS A 185 -4.51 -18.50 7.78
C LYS A 185 -5.85 -18.52 8.49
N GLU A 186 -6.15 -19.60 9.25
CA GLU A 186 -7.36 -19.69 10.02
C GLU A 186 -7.43 -18.64 11.14
N VAL A 187 -6.31 -18.41 11.83
CA VAL A 187 -6.22 -17.38 12.87
C VAL A 187 -6.50 -16.00 12.27
N LEU A 188 -5.92 -15.70 11.10
CA LEU A 188 -6.15 -14.45 10.40
C LEU A 188 -7.62 -14.33 9.96
N PHE A 189 -8.20 -15.36 9.38
CA PHE A 189 -9.62 -15.38 8.98
C PHE A 189 -10.53 -15.01 10.16
N ASN A 190 -10.35 -15.66 11.31
CA ASN A 190 -11.16 -15.41 12.49
C ASN A 190 -10.96 -13.99 13.04
N LYS A 191 -9.71 -13.51 13.08
CA LYS A 191 -9.42 -12.12 13.49
C LYS A 191 -10.06 -11.08 12.57
N LEU A 192 -10.00 -11.26 11.27
CA LEU A 192 -10.67 -10.37 10.31
C LEU A 192 -12.18 -10.34 10.54
N LYS A 193 -12.82 -11.52 10.66
CA LYS A 193 -14.26 -11.67 10.83
C LYS A 193 -14.79 -11.09 12.15
N GLU A 194 -14.10 -11.37 13.23
CA GLU A 194 -14.58 -11.09 14.58
C GLU A 194 -14.24 -9.69 15.08
N GLU A 195 -13.04 -9.17 14.71
CA GLU A 195 -12.48 -7.97 15.29
C GLU A 195 -12.07 -6.93 14.24
N TRP A 196 -11.19 -7.27 13.29
CA TRP A 196 -10.45 -6.28 12.51
C TRP A 196 -11.29 -5.56 11.47
N PHE A 197 -12.28 -6.22 10.85
CA PHE A 197 -13.17 -5.51 9.93
C PHE A 197 -14.03 -4.45 10.63
N GLU A 198 -14.32 -4.62 11.92
CA GLU A 198 -14.98 -3.58 12.73
C GLU A 198 -14.00 -2.44 13.04
N GLU A 199 -12.80 -2.77 13.50
CA GLU A 199 -11.75 -1.80 13.84
C GLU A 199 -11.36 -0.93 12.63
N PHE A 200 -11.30 -1.51 11.44
CA PHE A 200 -11.04 -0.76 10.20
C PHE A 200 -12.25 0.08 9.74
N GLY A 201 -13.43 -0.08 10.33
CA GLY A 201 -14.65 0.61 9.90
C GLY A 201 -15.35 -0.04 8.70
N ILE A 202 -15.00 -1.28 8.35
CA ILE A 202 -15.55 -2.02 7.20
C ILE A 202 -16.90 -2.66 7.54
N LYS A 203 -17.05 -3.14 8.78
CA LYS A 203 -18.22 -3.92 9.20
C LYS A 203 -19.51 -3.11 9.06
N SER A 204 -20.52 -3.77 8.52
CA SER A 204 -21.86 -3.21 8.33
C SER A 204 -21.99 -2.13 7.24
N LEU A 205 -20.95 -1.86 6.46
CA LEU A 205 -21.06 -0.99 5.30
C LEU A 205 -21.76 -1.69 4.14
N SER A 206 -22.54 -0.93 3.39
CA SER A 206 -23.21 -1.42 2.19
C SER A 206 -22.24 -1.51 1.00
N GLU A 207 -22.64 -2.28 -0.02
CA GLU A 207 -21.82 -2.50 -1.21
C GLU A 207 -21.41 -1.21 -1.92
N GLU A 208 -22.23 -0.16 -1.86
CA GLU A 208 -21.97 1.12 -2.50
C GLU A 208 -20.73 1.82 -1.94
N CYS A 209 -20.34 1.52 -0.70
CA CYS A 209 -19.14 2.06 -0.08
C CYS A 209 -17.83 1.47 -0.63
N PHE A 210 -17.90 0.42 -1.45
CA PHE A 210 -16.71 -0.26 -1.94
C PHE A 210 -16.49 -0.02 -3.44
N TYR A 211 -15.26 0.37 -3.79
CA TYR A 211 -14.84 0.58 -5.19
C TYR A 211 -14.81 -0.72 -5.98
N ASN A 212 -14.39 -1.83 -5.33
CA ASN A 212 -14.31 -3.16 -5.95
C ASN A 212 -15.40 -4.09 -5.41
N LYS A 213 -16.44 -4.31 -6.21
CA LYS A 213 -17.56 -5.19 -5.84
C LYS A 213 -17.16 -6.64 -5.66
N THR A 214 -16.12 -7.09 -6.36
CA THR A 214 -15.57 -8.45 -6.16
C THR A 214 -14.93 -8.59 -4.78
N GLU A 215 -14.18 -7.58 -4.32
CA GLU A 215 -13.60 -7.57 -2.97
C GLU A 215 -14.69 -7.51 -1.90
N TYR A 216 -15.75 -6.73 -2.12
CA TYR A 216 -16.93 -6.75 -1.24
C TYR A 216 -17.59 -8.13 -1.18
N GLY A 217 -17.75 -8.81 -2.33
CA GLY A 217 -18.26 -10.19 -2.37
C GLY A 217 -17.40 -11.16 -1.55
N LYS A 218 -16.08 -11.07 -1.65
CA LYS A 218 -15.14 -11.85 -0.82
C LYS A 218 -15.29 -11.56 0.69
N TYR A 219 -15.43 -10.27 1.04
CA TYR A 219 -15.72 -9.87 2.42
C TYR A 219 -17.00 -10.51 2.92
N LYS A 220 -18.09 -10.49 2.14
CA LYS A 220 -19.35 -11.15 2.50
C LYS A 220 -19.18 -12.65 2.74
N VAL A 221 -18.40 -13.32 1.89
CA VAL A 221 -18.09 -14.75 2.08
C VAL A 221 -17.40 -15.01 3.43
N ILE A 222 -16.45 -14.13 3.82
CA ILE A 222 -15.78 -14.25 5.12
C ILE A 222 -16.78 -14.05 6.27
N MET A 223 -17.66 -13.05 6.16
CA MET A 223 -18.63 -12.74 7.22
C MET A 223 -19.69 -13.84 7.39
N ASP A 224 -20.12 -14.47 6.30
CA ASP A 224 -21.24 -15.41 6.30
C ASP A 224 -20.82 -16.88 6.54
N LYS A 225 -19.55 -17.23 6.32
CA LYS A 225 -19.05 -18.62 6.37
C LYS A 225 -18.13 -18.90 7.57
N THR A 226 -17.99 -20.18 7.90
CA THR A 226 -16.89 -20.69 8.74
C THR A 226 -15.59 -20.76 7.91
N PHE A 227 -14.44 -20.90 8.58
CA PHE A 227 -13.16 -21.05 7.87
C PHE A 227 -13.13 -22.28 6.96
N GLU A 228 -13.68 -23.40 7.41
CA GLU A 228 -13.76 -24.64 6.61
C GLU A 228 -14.62 -24.47 5.34
N GLU A 229 -15.76 -23.77 5.45
CA GLU A 229 -16.61 -23.43 4.29
C GLU A 229 -15.94 -22.43 3.35
N TYR A 230 -15.18 -21.47 3.89
CA TYR A 230 -14.39 -20.51 3.11
C TYR A 230 -13.32 -21.23 2.28
N GLU A 231 -12.53 -22.12 2.90
CA GLU A 231 -11.50 -22.89 2.19
C GLU A 231 -12.11 -23.74 1.07
N LYS A 232 -13.24 -24.40 1.31
CA LYS A 232 -13.95 -25.19 0.28
C LYS A 232 -14.49 -24.33 -0.87
N ALA A 233 -14.82 -23.07 -0.61
CA ALA A 233 -15.37 -22.16 -1.62
C ALA A 233 -14.26 -21.46 -2.45
N THR A 234 -13.02 -21.45 -1.96
CA THR A 234 -11.87 -20.75 -2.58
C THR A 234 -10.79 -21.69 -3.11
N ALA A 235 -10.94 -23.01 -2.88
CA ALA A 235 -10.10 -24.08 -3.47
C ALA A 235 -10.46 -24.33 -4.93
#